data_a4bd3e833391c9a9afdfc53aa9b3684d
#
_entry.id   a4bd3e833391c9a9afdfc53aa9b3684d
#
_cell.length_a   1.000
_cell.length_b   1.000
_cell.length_c   1.000
_cell.angle_alpha   90.00
_cell.angle_beta   90.00
_cell.angle_gamma   90.00
#
_symmetry.space_group_name_H-M   'P 1'
#
loop_
_entity.id
_entity.type
_entity.pdbx_description
1 polymer ?
#
loop_
_entity_poly.entity_id
_entity_poly.type
_entity_poly.pdbx_seq_one_letter_code
_entity_poly.pdbx_strand_id
1 'polypeptide(L)'
;MSLLVTSLQPQTKGARAFLARGTQRMLIGGEWRSAVSGETLDTLNPATGEVLGRIPAGAEADVDQAVAAARRAFDDPSWRDLTPSARSRLLWRMAELLEANLDELAELESLDNGKPLWVGKYAEIPGAIEQFRYFAGEAMRIEGTTIPTSINYQPAGKKIFAYTAKEPIGVVGAIVPWNSPIVLTAMKIAPALAAGCTMVLKPAEDTSLTAIRLAELMVEAGFPPGVFNLVTGLGERAGAALAAHAGVDKIAFTGSTEVGKLILDAARGNLKKLTLELGGKSPAVVLDDADLELAIPGVANAIFFNSGQVCVAGSRLYVQRKIFDKVVAGVGEYARGLKLGHGLDPSTQLGPVVSRLQADRIAGYVAAGRREGATVVTGGGQLGPAGTFIEPTVIVDVKPAMQVVREEIFGPVVVATPFDDLNEVTTLANDTDYGLAASVWTSNLSSAHRLASAFRAGTVWINCHSMFDASLPIGGMKQSGWGRDSGHQAVDNYLETKTVCAVI
;
A
#
# COMPACT_ATOMS: atom_id res chain seq x y z
N MET A 1 12.82 30.57 6.02
CA MET A 1 12.05 31.17 4.89
C MET A 1 10.67 30.51 4.91
N SER A 2 9.56 31.26 4.93
CA SER A 2 8.24 30.64 4.94
C SER A 2 7.94 30.12 3.53
N LEU A 3 7.58 28.83 3.41
CA LEU A 3 7.09 28.27 2.16
C LEU A 3 5.71 28.88 1.88
N LEU A 4 5.60 29.63 0.78
CA LEU A 4 4.31 30.17 0.33
C LEU A 4 3.67 29.12 -0.58
N VAL A 5 2.49 28.65 -0.19
CA VAL A 5 1.70 27.68 -0.97
C VAL A 5 0.39 28.34 -1.36
N THR A 6 0.15 28.45 -2.65
CA THR A 6 -1.10 28.97 -3.19
C THR A 6 -2.09 27.80 -3.35
N SER A 7 -3.34 28.02 -2.97
CA SER A 7 -4.41 27.04 -3.27
C SER A 7 -4.60 26.95 -4.78
N LEU A 8 -4.57 25.72 -5.31
CA LEU A 8 -4.74 25.40 -6.71
C LEU A 8 -5.99 24.55 -6.90
N GLN A 9 -6.73 24.82 -7.95
CA GLN A 9 -7.95 24.08 -8.30
C GLN A 9 -7.65 23.03 -9.36
N PRO A 10 -8.36 21.89 -9.37
CA PRO A 10 -8.20 20.88 -10.39
C PRO A 10 -8.58 21.40 -11.76
N GLN A 11 -7.89 20.93 -12.79
CA GLN A 11 -8.10 21.38 -14.19
C GLN A 11 -9.17 20.56 -14.91
N THR A 12 -9.31 19.26 -14.54
CA THR A 12 -10.30 18.39 -15.17
C THR A 12 -11.73 18.76 -14.77
N LYS A 13 -12.66 18.61 -15.71
CA LYS A 13 -14.10 18.81 -15.42
C LYS A 13 -14.61 17.78 -14.42
N GLY A 14 -14.10 16.55 -14.50
CA GLY A 14 -14.49 15.43 -13.63
C GLY A 14 -14.15 15.72 -12.17
N ALA A 15 -12.89 16.05 -11.85
CA ALA A 15 -12.47 16.36 -10.49
C ALA A 15 -13.23 17.55 -9.91
N ARG A 16 -13.42 18.63 -10.71
CA ARG A 16 -14.26 19.77 -10.28
C ARG A 16 -15.70 19.38 -9.97
N ALA A 17 -16.34 18.60 -10.83
CA ALA A 17 -17.70 18.13 -10.62
C ALA A 17 -17.83 17.20 -9.40
N PHE A 18 -16.81 16.34 -9.18
CA PHE A 18 -16.74 15.46 -8.03
C PHE A 18 -16.67 16.26 -6.72
N LEU A 19 -15.75 17.21 -6.63
CA LEU A 19 -15.57 18.05 -5.44
C LEU A 19 -16.75 19.01 -5.20
N ALA A 20 -17.39 19.51 -6.25
CA ALA A 20 -18.56 20.41 -6.15
C ALA A 20 -19.78 19.77 -5.47
N ARG A 21 -19.82 18.44 -5.31
CA ARG A 21 -20.86 17.75 -4.53
C ARG A 21 -20.82 18.11 -3.03
N GLY A 22 -19.67 18.54 -2.54
CA GLY A 22 -19.43 18.91 -1.15
C GLY A 22 -19.41 17.70 -0.22
N THR A 23 -20.51 16.95 -0.11
CA THR A 23 -20.56 15.72 0.70
C THR A 23 -20.66 14.49 -0.20
N GLN A 24 -19.73 13.56 -0.01
CA GLN A 24 -19.68 12.27 -0.69
C GLN A 24 -20.60 11.24 -0.02
N ARG A 25 -20.70 10.04 -0.58
CA ARG A 25 -21.52 8.94 -0.08
C ARG A 25 -20.74 7.62 -0.08
N MET A 26 -21.16 6.68 0.75
CA MET A 26 -20.74 5.28 0.74
C MET A 26 -21.55 4.49 -0.28
N LEU A 27 -20.96 3.42 -0.82
CA LEU A 27 -21.63 2.47 -1.70
C LEU A 27 -21.90 1.19 -0.93
N ILE A 28 -23.18 0.88 -0.68
CA ILE A 28 -23.58 -0.33 0.05
C ILE A 28 -24.71 -1.03 -0.71
N GLY A 29 -24.49 -2.26 -1.13
CA GLY A 29 -25.49 -3.05 -1.85
C GLY A 29 -25.91 -2.46 -3.21
N GLY A 30 -25.03 -1.67 -3.84
CA GLY A 30 -25.33 -0.95 -5.08
C GLY A 30 -26.00 0.41 -4.90
N GLU A 31 -26.26 0.85 -3.67
CA GLU A 31 -26.91 2.12 -3.36
C GLU A 31 -25.93 3.11 -2.69
N TRP A 32 -26.01 4.39 -3.09
CA TRP A 32 -25.24 5.47 -2.49
C TRP A 32 -25.93 6.00 -1.24
N ARG A 33 -25.25 5.88 -0.09
CA ARG A 33 -25.82 6.18 1.24
C ARG A 33 -24.93 7.12 2.06
N SER A 34 -25.57 7.90 2.93
CA SER A 34 -24.92 8.57 4.05
C SER A 34 -24.67 7.57 5.19
N ALA A 35 -23.85 7.92 6.18
CA ALA A 35 -23.74 7.13 7.41
C ALA A 35 -25.08 7.05 8.14
N VAL A 36 -25.35 5.93 8.80
CA VAL A 36 -26.58 5.74 9.61
C VAL A 36 -26.71 6.82 10.69
N SER A 37 -25.60 7.27 11.27
CA SER A 37 -25.56 8.36 12.23
C SER A 37 -25.88 9.73 11.65
N GLY A 38 -25.73 9.91 10.32
CA GLY A 38 -25.74 11.20 9.65
C GLY A 38 -24.46 12.03 9.83
N GLU A 39 -23.48 11.54 10.62
CA GLU A 39 -22.20 12.23 10.85
C GLU A 39 -21.30 12.19 9.61
N THR A 40 -20.46 13.22 9.49
CA THR A 40 -19.47 13.34 8.41
C THR A 40 -18.11 13.73 8.95
N LEU A 41 -17.05 13.42 8.19
CA LEU A 41 -15.68 13.85 8.43
C LEU A 41 -15.28 14.81 7.31
N ASP A 42 -14.53 15.84 7.64
CA ASP A 42 -13.92 16.71 6.63
C ASP A 42 -12.72 16.01 6.01
N THR A 43 -12.58 16.06 4.69
CA THR A 43 -11.34 15.70 3.99
C THR A 43 -10.60 16.97 3.63
N LEU A 44 -9.30 17.01 3.90
CA LEU A 44 -8.49 18.22 3.85
C LEU A 44 -7.44 18.15 2.74
N ASN A 45 -7.17 19.27 2.11
CA ASN A 45 -5.98 19.43 1.29
C ASN A 45 -4.75 19.58 2.20
N PRO A 46 -3.82 18.63 2.26
CA PRO A 46 -2.69 18.72 3.18
C PRO A 46 -1.72 19.87 2.86
N ALA A 47 -1.71 20.39 1.61
CA ALA A 47 -0.86 21.51 1.24
C ALA A 47 -1.33 22.84 1.83
N THR A 48 -2.65 23.03 1.97
CA THR A 48 -3.25 24.32 2.39
C THR A 48 -4.00 24.23 3.70
N GLY A 49 -4.46 23.05 4.10
CA GLY A 49 -5.36 22.83 5.23
C GLY A 49 -6.83 23.14 4.91
N GLU A 50 -7.16 23.47 3.67
CA GLU A 50 -8.53 23.76 3.23
C GLU A 50 -9.36 22.48 3.14
N VAL A 51 -10.66 22.59 3.45
CA VAL A 51 -11.62 21.50 3.30
C VAL A 51 -11.93 21.28 1.81
N LEU A 52 -11.65 20.09 1.31
CA LEU A 52 -11.98 19.65 -0.05
C LEU A 52 -13.43 19.20 -0.17
N GLY A 53 -13.99 18.68 0.90
CA GLY A 53 -15.33 18.14 0.97
C GLY A 53 -15.54 17.35 2.24
N ARG A 54 -16.63 16.57 2.30
CA ARG A 54 -16.97 15.72 3.43
C ARG A 54 -17.22 14.29 2.99
N ILE A 55 -16.86 13.35 3.85
CA ILE A 55 -17.16 11.93 3.70
C ILE A 55 -18.05 11.45 4.84
N PRO A 56 -18.91 10.44 4.65
CA PRO A 56 -19.68 9.86 5.75
C PRO A 56 -18.78 9.29 6.83
N ALA A 57 -19.12 9.53 8.10
CA ALA A 57 -18.46 8.93 9.26
C ALA A 57 -19.12 7.57 9.57
N GLY A 58 -18.92 6.59 8.68
CA GLY A 58 -19.44 5.23 8.84
C GLY A 58 -18.91 4.56 10.11
N ALA A 59 -19.75 3.69 10.67
CA ALA A 59 -19.52 2.97 11.90
C ALA A 59 -20.05 1.53 11.81
N GLU A 60 -20.17 0.83 12.95
CA GLU A 60 -20.58 -0.56 13.04
C GLU A 60 -21.86 -0.87 12.23
N ALA A 61 -22.92 -0.06 12.38
CA ALA A 61 -24.19 -0.27 11.67
C ALA A 61 -24.05 -0.18 10.14
N ASP A 62 -23.15 0.67 9.63
CA ASP A 62 -22.86 0.77 8.19
C ASP A 62 -22.07 -0.44 7.71
N VAL A 63 -21.12 -0.91 8.51
CA VAL A 63 -20.34 -2.13 8.26
C VAL A 63 -21.25 -3.35 8.23
N ASP A 64 -22.17 -3.48 9.19
CA ASP A 64 -23.15 -4.58 9.23
C ASP A 64 -23.97 -4.65 7.93
N GLN A 65 -24.48 -3.49 7.47
CA GLN A 65 -25.21 -3.42 6.21
C GLN A 65 -24.36 -3.79 5.00
N ALA A 66 -23.11 -3.33 4.95
CA ALA A 66 -22.17 -3.61 3.86
C ALA A 66 -21.78 -5.09 3.82
N VAL A 67 -21.49 -5.70 4.98
CA VAL A 67 -21.16 -7.13 5.06
C VAL A 67 -22.36 -7.99 4.72
N ALA A 68 -23.56 -7.62 5.19
CA ALA A 68 -24.78 -8.33 4.81
C ALA A 68 -25.06 -8.24 3.31
N ALA A 69 -24.81 -7.09 2.67
CA ALA A 69 -24.94 -6.93 1.23
C ALA A 69 -23.89 -7.78 0.47
N ALA A 70 -22.63 -7.77 0.92
CA ALA A 70 -21.56 -8.58 0.35
C ALA A 70 -21.88 -10.09 0.45
N ARG A 71 -22.40 -10.56 1.59
CA ARG A 71 -22.78 -11.96 1.79
C ARG A 71 -23.92 -12.36 0.83
N ARG A 72 -24.97 -11.54 0.72
CA ARG A 72 -26.04 -11.81 -0.25
C ARG A 72 -25.53 -11.89 -1.68
N ALA A 73 -24.64 -10.95 -2.07
CA ALA A 73 -24.07 -10.96 -3.41
C ALA A 73 -23.16 -12.17 -3.65
N PHE A 74 -22.43 -12.65 -2.64
CA PHE A 74 -21.59 -13.85 -2.72
C PHE A 74 -22.42 -15.11 -3.03
N ASP A 75 -23.59 -15.21 -2.41
CA ASP A 75 -24.50 -16.34 -2.58
C ASP A 75 -25.40 -16.20 -3.83
N ASP A 76 -25.48 -15.00 -4.42
CA ASP A 76 -26.33 -14.73 -5.57
C ASP A 76 -25.78 -15.32 -6.88
N PRO A 77 -26.59 -16.05 -7.66
CA PRO A 77 -26.17 -16.64 -8.94
C PRO A 77 -25.59 -15.62 -9.93
N SER A 78 -26.02 -14.36 -9.90
CA SER A 78 -25.53 -13.32 -10.80
C SER A 78 -24.02 -13.03 -10.63
N TRP A 79 -23.44 -13.35 -9.47
CA TRP A 79 -22.01 -13.28 -9.21
C TRP A 79 -21.39 -14.66 -9.07
N ARG A 80 -21.95 -15.51 -8.20
CA ARG A 80 -21.42 -16.85 -7.89
C ARG A 80 -21.23 -17.72 -9.13
N ASP A 81 -22.17 -17.68 -10.06
CA ASP A 81 -22.18 -18.55 -11.24
C ASP A 81 -21.49 -17.89 -12.47
N LEU A 82 -20.89 -16.70 -12.31
CA LEU A 82 -20.10 -16.09 -13.37
C LEU A 82 -18.90 -16.96 -13.74
N THR A 83 -18.74 -17.17 -15.03
CA THR A 83 -17.55 -17.87 -15.55
C THR A 83 -16.29 -17.05 -15.28
N PRO A 84 -15.11 -17.69 -15.15
CA PRO A 84 -13.84 -16.96 -15.03
C PRO A 84 -13.64 -15.89 -16.11
N SER A 85 -14.01 -16.19 -17.36
CA SER A 85 -13.96 -15.24 -18.47
C SER A 85 -14.91 -14.04 -18.28
N ALA A 86 -16.06 -14.22 -17.65
CA ALA A 86 -16.97 -13.10 -17.36
C ALA A 86 -16.39 -12.18 -16.29
N ARG A 87 -15.81 -12.73 -15.21
CA ARG A 87 -15.08 -11.94 -14.18
C ARG A 87 -13.88 -11.22 -14.78
N SER A 88 -13.10 -11.90 -15.64
CA SER A 88 -11.99 -11.30 -16.37
C SER A 88 -12.42 -10.06 -17.16
N ARG A 89 -13.54 -10.11 -17.88
CA ARG A 89 -14.06 -8.95 -18.64
C ARG A 89 -14.46 -7.79 -17.75
N LEU A 90 -15.04 -8.03 -16.57
CA LEU A 90 -15.38 -6.96 -15.62
C LEU A 90 -14.11 -6.26 -15.10
N LEU A 91 -13.09 -7.04 -14.74
CA LEU A 91 -11.81 -6.49 -14.29
C LEU A 91 -11.09 -5.70 -15.40
N TRP A 92 -11.12 -6.21 -16.62
CA TRP A 92 -10.55 -5.52 -17.78
C TRP A 92 -11.29 -4.21 -18.06
N ARG A 93 -12.63 -4.23 -18.01
CA ARG A 93 -13.45 -3.03 -18.15
C ARG A 93 -13.14 -1.99 -17.07
N MET A 94 -12.88 -2.43 -15.84
CA MET A 94 -12.47 -1.52 -14.77
C MET A 94 -11.14 -0.84 -15.09
N ALA A 95 -10.16 -1.57 -15.63
CA ALA A 95 -8.88 -1.00 -16.07
C ALA A 95 -9.08 0.07 -17.18
N GLU A 96 -9.93 -0.21 -18.17
CA GLU A 96 -10.28 0.77 -19.21
C GLU A 96 -10.91 2.04 -18.65
N LEU A 97 -11.80 1.90 -17.65
CA LEU A 97 -12.42 3.05 -17.00
C LEU A 97 -11.44 3.87 -16.17
N LEU A 98 -10.51 3.22 -15.47
CA LEU A 98 -9.42 3.91 -14.77
C LEU A 98 -8.54 4.69 -15.75
N GLU A 99 -8.19 4.09 -16.88
CA GLU A 99 -7.38 4.72 -17.92
C GLU A 99 -8.10 5.92 -18.55
N ALA A 100 -9.40 5.80 -18.84
CA ALA A 100 -10.22 6.88 -19.38
C ALA A 100 -10.39 8.07 -18.40
N ASN A 101 -10.24 7.82 -17.07
CA ASN A 101 -10.37 8.85 -16.03
C ASN A 101 -9.03 9.18 -15.35
N LEU A 102 -7.88 8.83 -15.97
CA LEU A 102 -6.55 8.94 -15.38
C LEU A 102 -6.26 10.35 -14.84
N ASP A 103 -6.47 11.38 -15.64
CA ASP A 103 -6.18 12.77 -15.25
C ASP A 103 -7.05 13.25 -14.08
N GLU A 104 -8.34 12.88 -14.08
CA GLU A 104 -9.27 13.19 -13.00
C GLU A 104 -8.83 12.53 -11.68
N LEU A 105 -8.53 11.24 -11.73
CA LEU A 105 -8.09 10.46 -10.57
C LEU A 105 -6.76 10.98 -10.03
N ALA A 106 -5.81 11.32 -10.90
CA ALA A 106 -4.52 11.87 -10.49
C ALA A 106 -4.66 13.23 -9.79
N GLU A 107 -5.57 14.09 -10.24
CA GLU A 107 -5.86 15.37 -9.57
C GLU A 107 -6.52 15.15 -8.20
N LEU A 108 -7.51 14.26 -8.10
CA LEU A 108 -8.15 13.91 -6.83
C LEU A 108 -7.14 13.33 -5.85
N GLU A 109 -6.27 12.41 -6.30
CA GLU A 109 -5.21 11.83 -5.46
C GLU A 109 -4.20 12.88 -4.98
N SER A 110 -3.81 13.80 -5.86
CA SER A 110 -2.90 14.90 -5.51
C SER A 110 -3.51 15.85 -4.47
N LEU A 111 -4.78 16.15 -4.58
CA LEU A 111 -5.49 17.02 -3.64
C LEU A 111 -5.71 16.38 -2.27
N ASP A 112 -6.10 15.10 -2.25
CA ASP A 112 -6.49 14.36 -1.07
C ASP A 112 -5.29 13.88 -0.24
N ASN A 113 -4.21 13.47 -0.94
CA ASN A 113 -2.99 12.93 -0.32
C ASN A 113 -1.85 13.96 -0.22
N GLY A 114 -1.80 14.94 -1.13
CA GLY A 114 -0.75 15.95 -1.21
C GLY A 114 0.41 15.61 -2.16
N LYS A 115 0.50 14.40 -2.70
CA LYS A 115 1.57 14.01 -3.63
C LYS A 115 1.58 14.85 -4.90
N PRO A 116 2.75 15.06 -5.54
CA PRO A 116 2.82 15.74 -6.82
C PRO A 116 1.97 15.05 -7.90
N LEU A 117 1.28 15.83 -8.73
CA LEU A 117 0.38 15.34 -9.78
C LEU A 117 1.05 14.32 -10.70
N TRP A 118 2.34 14.49 -11.01
CA TRP A 118 3.08 13.55 -11.85
C TRP A 118 3.17 12.15 -11.23
N VAL A 119 3.19 12.03 -9.89
CA VAL A 119 3.18 10.73 -9.20
C VAL A 119 1.85 10.02 -9.49
N GLY A 120 0.72 10.74 -9.38
CA GLY A 120 -0.59 10.20 -9.74
C GLY A 120 -0.62 9.72 -11.20
N LYS A 121 -0.16 10.58 -12.13
CA LYS A 121 -0.23 10.32 -13.58
C LYS A 121 0.69 9.20 -14.08
N TYR A 122 1.87 9.06 -13.50
CA TYR A 122 2.90 8.15 -14.05
C TYR A 122 3.22 6.94 -13.18
N ALA A 123 2.72 6.90 -11.94
CA ALA A 123 2.95 5.78 -11.03
C ALA A 123 1.65 5.19 -10.46
N GLU A 124 0.86 5.99 -9.72
CA GLU A 124 -0.26 5.47 -8.94
C GLU A 124 -1.43 4.97 -9.80
N ILE A 125 -1.96 5.81 -10.69
CA ILE A 125 -3.09 5.41 -11.52
C ILE A 125 -2.70 4.33 -12.54
N PRO A 126 -1.55 4.44 -13.25
CA PRO A 126 -1.06 3.34 -14.10
C PRO A 126 -0.83 2.04 -13.31
N GLY A 127 -0.28 2.13 -12.10
CA GLY A 127 -0.14 0.96 -11.23
C GLY A 127 -1.47 0.29 -10.91
N ALA A 128 -2.51 1.06 -10.59
CA ALA A 128 -3.85 0.53 -10.34
C ALA A 128 -4.46 -0.12 -11.61
N ILE A 129 -4.29 0.50 -12.78
CA ILE A 129 -4.73 -0.05 -14.08
C ILE A 129 -4.09 -1.42 -14.33
N GLU A 130 -2.76 -1.53 -14.14
CA GLU A 130 -2.05 -2.78 -14.38
C GLU A 130 -2.43 -3.88 -13.37
N GLN A 131 -2.80 -3.54 -12.12
CA GLN A 131 -3.35 -4.51 -11.18
C GLN A 131 -4.64 -5.14 -11.75
N PHE A 132 -5.59 -4.34 -12.21
CA PHE A 132 -6.82 -4.86 -12.79
C PHE A 132 -6.60 -5.67 -14.08
N ARG A 133 -5.68 -5.24 -14.97
CA ARG A 133 -5.32 -5.98 -16.18
C ARG A 133 -4.68 -7.33 -15.87
N TYR A 134 -3.71 -7.34 -14.97
CA TYR A 134 -3.01 -8.55 -14.55
C TYR A 134 -3.98 -9.57 -13.96
N PHE A 135 -4.80 -9.16 -12.99
CA PHE A 135 -5.74 -10.07 -12.34
C PHE A 135 -6.94 -10.43 -13.20
N ALA A 136 -7.26 -9.66 -14.23
CA ALA A 136 -8.19 -10.11 -15.29
C ALA A 136 -7.67 -11.38 -15.99
N GLY A 137 -6.36 -11.45 -16.26
CA GLY A 137 -5.71 -12.66 -16.76
C GLY A 137 -5.70 -13.80 -15.75
N GLU A 138 -5.35 -13.51 -14.50
CA GLU A 138 -5.27 -14.52 -13.43
C GLU A 138 -6.64 -15.15 -13.07
N ALA A 139 -7.75 -14.43 -13.27
CA ALA A 139 -9.09 -15.00 -13.06
C ALA A 139 -9.34 -16.30 -13.86
N MET A 140 -8.68 -16.45 -15.01
CA MET A 140 -8.79 -17.62 -15.88
C MET A 140 -7.72 -18.70 -15.60
N ARG A 141 -6.83 -18.48 -14.62
CA ARG A 141 -5.71 -19.36 -14.28
C ARG A 141 -5.84 -20.00 -12.90
N ILE A 142 -7.04 -19.96 -12.32
CA ILE A 142 -7.33 -20.61 -11.03
C ILE A 142 -7.55 -22.10 -11.30
N GLU A 143 -6.58 -22.92 -10.92
CA GLU A 143 -6.54 -24.35 -11.24
C GLU A 143 -6.44 -25.19 -9.95
N GLY A 144 -6.98 -26.43 -10.04
CA GLY A 144 -6.75 -27.49 -9.08
C GLY A 144 -5.75 -28.51 -9.60
N THR A 145 -5.40 -29.50 -8.79
CA THR A 145 -4.41 -30.53 -9.09
C THR A 145 -5.02 -31.91 -8.99
N THR A 146 -4.72 -32.81 -9.95
CA THR A 146 -4.99 -34.24 -9.83
C THR A 146 -3.85 -34.89 -9.04
N ILE A 147 -4.17 -35.69 -8.00
CA ILE A 147 -3.19 -36.23 -7.06
C ILE A 147 -3.20 -37.75 -7.14
N PRO A 148 -2.10 -38.41 -7.58
CA PRO A 148 -1.94 -39.84 -7.44
C PRO A 148 -1.84 -40.20 -5.94
N THR A 149 -2.65 -41.16 -5.49
CA THR A 149 -2.65 -41.57 -4.10
C THR A 149 -1.78 -42.81 -3.87
N SER A 150 -1.11 -42.86 -2.71
CA SER A 150 -0.33 -44.04 -2.27
C SER A 150 -1.08 -44.85 -1.21
N ILE A 151 -2.40 -44.89 -1.26
CA ILE A 151 -3.25 -45.55 -0.26
C ILE A 151 -3.27 -47.07 -0.53
N ASN A 152 -2.84 -47.86 0.46
CA ASN A 152 -2.79 -49.31 0.36
C ASN A 152 -4.06 -50.03 0.89
N TYR A 153 -4.97 -49.32 1.54
CA TYR A 153 -6.19 -49.85 2.14
C TYR A 153 -7.48 -49.53 1.34
N GLN A 154 -7.32 -49.27 0.07
CA GLN A 154 -8.48 -49.04 -0.81
C GLN A 154 -9.32 -50.33 -0.96
N PRO A 155 -10.64 -50.25 -1.22
CA PRO A 155 -11.46 -51.43 -1.45
C PRO A 155 -10.92 -52.29 -2.61
N ALA A 156 -10.95 -53.61 -2.44
CA ALA A 156 -10.43 -54.52 -3.46
C ALA A 156 -11.11 -54.32 -4.83
N GLY A 157 -10.29 -54.20 -5.87
CA GLY A 157 -10.79 -54.01 -7.24
C GLY A 157 -11.28 -52.57 -7.55
N LYS A 158 -11.07 -51.64 -6.64
CA LYS A 158 -11.42 -50.22 -6.79
C LYS A 158 -10.17 -49.35 -6.94
N LYS A 159 -10.35 -48.21 -7.56
CA LYS A 159 -9.31 -47.16 -7.65
C LYS A 159 -9.74 -45.93 -6.88
N ILE A 160 -8.79 -45.18 -6.38
CA ILE A 160 -9.05 -43.86 -5.78
C ILE A 160 -8.69 -42.80 -6.81
N PHE A 161 -9.63 -41.89 -7.05
CA PHE A 161 -9.43 -40.69 -7.82
C PHE A 161 -9.47 -39.48 -6.86
N ALA A 162 -8.39 -38.71 -6.80
CA ALA A 162 -8.30 -37.55 -5.94
C ALA A 162 -7.87 -36.31 -6.72
N TYR A 163 -8.50 -35.18 -6.40
CA TYR A 163 -8.17 -33.88 -6.97
C TYR A 163 -8.41 -32.77 -5.95
N THR A 164 -7.82 -31.61 -6.19
CA THR A 164 -8.14 -30.38 -5.48
C THR A 164 -8.98 -29.44 -6.33
N ALA A 165 -9.88 -28.71 -5.69
CA ALA A 165 -10.60 -27.57 -6.27
C ALA A 165 -10.24 -26.32 -5.50
N LYS A 166 -10.14 -25.19 -6.19
CA LYS A 166 -9.98 -23.86 -5.59
C LYS A 166 -11.33 -23.16 -5.58
N GLU A 167 -11.72 -22.66 -4.41
CA GLU A 167 -13.00 -21.96 -4.21
C GLU A 167 -12.74 -20.58 -3.58
N PRO A 168 -13.54 -19.54 -3.91
CA PRO A 168 -13.40 -18.24 -3.26
C PRO A 168 -13.65 -18.33 -1.76
N ILE A 169 -12.85 -17.60 -0.96
CA ILE A 169 -12.94 -17.65 0.51
C ILE A 169 -14.25 -17.10 1.06
N GLY A 170 -14.93 -16.20 0.35
CA GLY A 170 -16.18 -15.58 0.79
C GLY A 170 -16.16 -14.05 0.76
N VAL A 171 -16.61 -13.44 1.86
CA VAL A 171 -16.64 -11.98 2.05
C VAL A 171 -15.27 -11.50 2.57
N VAL A 172 -14.66 -10.57 1.84
CA VAL A 172 -13.36 -9.96 2.19
C VAL A 172 -13.57 -8.55 2.74
N GLY A 173 -13.07 -8.28 3.94
CA GLY A 173 -12.87 -6.93 4.43
C GLY A 173 -11.49 -6.43 4.01
N ALA A 174 -11.44 -5.35 3.25
CA ALA A 174 -10.18 -4.69 2.88
C ALA A 174 -10.04 -3.35 3.60
N ILE A 175 -8.92 -3.14 4.28
CA ILE A 175 -8.61 -1.89 4.97
C ILE A 175 -7.29 -1.38 4.42
N VAL A 176 -7.31 -0.18 3.81
CA VAL A 176 -6.17 0.38 3.11
C VAL A 176 -5.72 1.70 3.72
N PRO A 177 -4.41 1.99 3.70
CA PRO A 177 -3.83 3.22 4.25
C PRO A 177 -3.96 4.39 3.29
N TRP A 178 -3.47 5.53 3.73
CA TRP A 178 -3.58 6.83 3.07
C TRP A 178 -2.43 7.17 2.10
N ASN A 179 -1.31 6.45 2.12
CA ASN A 179 -0.10 6.87 1.39
C ASN A 179 -0.13 6.65 -0.12
N SER A 180 -0.79 5.58 -0.59
CA SER A 180 -0.99 5.26 -2.01
C SER A 180 -2.42 4.76 -2.22
N PRO A 181 -3.43 5.65 -2.07
CA PRO A 181 -4.83 5.25 -1.91
C PRO A 181 -5.35 4.36 -3.03
N ILE A 182 -5.18 4.76 -4.29
CA ILE A 182 -5.80 4.04 -5.40
C ILE A 182 -5.08 2.74 -5.75
N VAL A 183 -3.74 2.73 -5.77
CA VAL A 183 -3.00 1.51 -6.12
C VAL A 183 -3.12 0.43 -5.05
N LEU A 184 -3.04 0.80 -3.76
CA LEU A 184 -3.23 -0.15 -2.66
C LEU A 184 -4.67 -0.67 -2.59
N THR A 185 -5.63 0.16 -2.96
CA THR A 185 -7.02 -0.27 -3.15
C THR A 185 -7.13 -1.30 -4.27
N ALA A 186 -6.55 -1.03 -5.44
CA ALA A 186 -6.56 -1.96 -6.58
C ALA A 186 -5.86 -3.29 -6.26
N MET A 187 -4.74 -3.26 -5.52
CA MET A 187 -4.00 -4.45 -5.07
C MET A 187 -4.82 -5.38 -4.18
N LYS A 188 -5.82 -4.86 -3.46
CA LYS A 188 -6.74 -5.68 -2.65
C LYS A 188 -7.97 -6.13 -3.44
N ILE A 189 -8.54 -5.23 -4.26
CA ILE A 189 -9.79 -5.49 -4.98
C ILE A 189 -9.57 -6.48 -6.12
N ALA A 190 -8.58 -6.26 -6.96
CA ALA A 190 -8.43 -7.00 -8.21
C ALA A 190 -8.23 -8.51 -7.98
N PRO A 191 -7.32 -8.99 -7.10
CA PRO A 191 -7.17 -10.42 -6.84
C PRO A 191 -8.38 -11.04 -6.14
N ALA A 192 -9.04 -10.32 -5.22
CA ALA A 192 -10.23 -10.81 -4.53
C ALA A 192 -11.40 -11.06 -5.50
N LEU A 193 -11.66 -10.11 -6.39
CA LEU A 193 -12.72 -10.24 -7.40
C LEU A 193 -12.34 -11.27 -8.50
N ALA A 194 -11.07 -11.38 -8.86
CA ALA A 194 -10.59 -12.44 -9.77
C ALA A 194 -10.86 -13.82 -9.19
N ALA A 195 -10.64 -14.00 -7.88
CA ALA A 195 -10.96 -15.24 -7.18
C ALA A 195 -12.47 -15.53 -7.08
N GLY A 196 -13.33 -14.51 -7.24
CA GLY A 196 -14.79 -14.64 -7.10
C GLY A 196 -15.32 -14.28 -5.70
N CYS A 197 -14.49 -13.64 -4.87
CA CYS A 197 -14.93 -13.10 -3.58
C CYS A 197 -15.82 -11.87 -3.76
N THR A 198 -16.53 -11.49 -2.70
CA THR A 198 -17.17 -10.18 -2.55
C THR A 198 -16.43 -9.37 -1.49
N MET A 199 -16.57 -8.04 -1.51
CA MET A 199 -15.76 -7.21 -0.63
C MET A 199 -16.49 -6.05 0.03
N VAL A 200 -15.95 -5.67 1.20
CA VAL A 200 -16.20 -4.39 1.86
C VAL A 200 -14.85 -3.68 1.99
N LEU A 201 -14.69 -2.55 1.30
CA LEU A 201 -13.51 -1.70 1.37
C LEU A 201 -13.70 -0.59 2.41
N LYS A 202 -12.72 -0.41 3.30
CA LYS A 202 -12.58 0.76 4.17
C LYS A 202 -11.28 1.50 3.81
N PRO A 203 -11.34 2.62 3.07
CA PRO A 203 -10.17 3.48 2.84
C PRO A 203 -9.80 4.28 4.09
N ALA A 204 -8.56 4.79 4.15
CA ALA A 204 -8.18 5.73 5.19
C ALA A 204 -9.05 7.00 5.12
N GLU A 205 -9.41 7.52 6.27
CA GLU A 205 -10.24 8.74 6.40
C GLU A 205 -9.60 9.97 5.80
N ASP A 206 -8.25 10.06 5.87
CA ASP A 206 -7.49 11.18 5.31
C ASP A 206 -7.51 11.21 3.77
N THR A 207 -7.75 10.05 3.09
CA THR A 207 -7.61 9.94 1.62
C THR A 207 -8.68 9.02 1.02
N SER A 208 -9.94 9.38 1.20
CA SER A 208 -11.07 8.55 0.72
C SER A 208 -11.57 8.90 -0.68
N LEU A 209 -11.18 10.05 -1.26
CA LEU A 209 -11.83 10.58 -2.47
C LEU A 209 -11.62 9.68 -3.70
N THR A 210 -10.39 9.20 -3.93
CA THR A 210 -10.12 8.30 -5.06
C THR A 210 -10.79 6.94 -4.90
N ALA A 211 -10.92 6.42 -3.66
CA ALA A 211 -11.66 5.18 -3.40
C ALA A 211 -13.17 5.33 -3.68
N ILE A 212 -13.76 6.48 -3.35
CA ILE A 212 -15.17 6.79 -3.67
C ILE A 212 -15.36 6.89 -5.19
N ARG A 213 -14.45 7.57 -5.90
CA ARG A 213 -14.52 7.66 -7.35
C ARG A 213 -14.32 6.31 -8.03
N LEU A 214 -13.41 5.48 -7.51
CA LEU A 214 -13.23 4.10 -7.95
C LEU A 214 -14.51 3.29 -7.76
N ALA A 215 -15.24 3.46 -6.66
CA ALA A 215 -16.52 2.80 -6.43
C ALA A 215 -17.57 3.18 -7.49
N GLU A 216 -17.58 4.45 -7.97
CA GLU A 216 -18.44 4.85 -9.08
C GLU A 216 -18.08 4.10 -10.37
N LEU A 217 -16.76 3.97 -10.65
CA LEU A 217 -16.28 3.24 -11.82
C LEU A 217 -16.58 1.73 -11.72
N MET A 218 -16.59 1.15 -10.52
CA MET A 218 -17.02 -0.25 -10.31
C MET A 218 -18.48 -0.46 -10.72
N VAL A 219 -19.37 0.48 -10.36
CA VAL A 219 -20.78 0.45 -10.79
C VAL A 219 -20.87 0.60 -12.33
N GLU A 220 -20.12 1.53 -12.91
CA GLU A 220 -20.08 1.75 -14.37
C GLU A 220 -19.51 0.54 -15.13
N ALA A 221 -18.54 -0.17 -14.54
CA ALA A 221 -17.99 -1.40 -15.11
C ALA A 221 -19.01 -2.55 -15.16
N GLY A 222 -20.10 -2.45 -14.39
CA GLY A 222 -21.18 -3.42 -14.38
C GLY A 222 -21.03 -4.54 -13.34
N PHE A 223 -20.24 -4.33 -12.28
CA PHE A 223 -20.22 -5.29 -11.18
C PHE A 223 -21.60 -5.36 -10.52
N PRO A 224 -22.11 -6.58 -10.22
CA PRO A 224 -23.41 -6.73 -9.59
C PRO A 224 -23.51 -6.01 -8.23
N PRO A 225 -24.69 -5.49 -7.85
CA PRO A 225 -24.91 -4.83 -6.58
C PRO A 225 -24.45 -5.69 -5.39
N GLY A 226 -23.64 -5.11 -4.49
CA GLY A 226 -23.15 -5.80 -3.29
C GLY A 226 -21.87 -6.61 -3.50
N VAL A 227 -21.42 -6.86 -4.71
CA VAL A 227 -20.10 -7.50 -4.98
C VAL A 227 -18.96 -6.65 -4.45
N PHE A 228 -19.07 -5.35 -4.63
CA PHE A 228 -18.17 -4.35 -4.04
C PHE A 228 -18.99 -3.38 -3.20
N ASN A 229 -18.54 -3.14 -1.96
CA ASN A 229 -19.10 -2.17 -1.05
C ASN A 229 -17.97 -1.27 -0.51
N LEU A 230 -18.30 -0.01 -0.27
CA LEU A 230 -17.37 1.00 0.26
C LEU A 230 -17.97 1.61 1.52
N VAL A 231 -17.26 1.51 2.63
CA VAL A 231 -17.58 2.18 3.90
C VAL A 231 -16.45 3.12 4.28
N THR A 232 -16.71 4.42 4.29
CA THR A 232 -15.79 5.44 4.82
C THR A 232 -15.97 5.57 6.33
N GLY A 233 -15.04 6.23 7.02
CA GLY A 233 -15.11 6.43 8.47
C GLY A 233 -13.76 6.21 9.14
N LEU A 234 -13.71 6.47 10.45
CA LEU A 234 -12.50 6.34 11.26
C LEU A 234 -12.02 4.89 11.36
N GLY A 235 -10.70 4.70 11.37
CA GLY A 235 -10.07 3.38 11.52
C GLY A 235 -10.53 2.65 12.77
N GLU A 236 -10.57 3.35 13.90
CA GLU A 236 -10.99 2.84 15.21
C GLU A 236 -12.49 2.52 15.33
N ARG A 237 -13.34 3.01 14.42
CA ARG A 237 -14.78 2.73 14.38
C ARG A 237 -15.12 1.75 13.25
N ALA A 238 -15.15 2.22 12.01
CA ALA A 238 -15.50 1.39 10.85
C ALA A 238 -14.48 0.28 10.58
N GLY A 239 -13.16 0.59 10.70
CA GLY A 239 -12.08 -0.39 10.51
C GLY A 239 -12.11 -1.49 11.57
N ALA A 240 -12.21 -1.13 12.83
CA ALA A 240 -12.30 -2.07 13.94
C ALA A 240 -13.57 -2.96 13.85
N ALA A 241 -14.72 -2.37 13.51
CA ALA A 241 -15.96 -3.11 13.31
C ALA A 241 -15.81 -4.13 12.15
N LEU A 242 -15.23 -3.72 11.03
CA LEU A 242 -14.99 -4.61 9.87
C LEU A 242 -14.04 -5.76 10.22
N ALA A 243 -12.96 -5.47 10.95
CA ALA A 243 -11.99 -6.49 11.37
C ALA A 243 -12.61 -7.53 12.33
N ALA A 244 -13.47 -7.10 13.23
CA ALA A 244 -14.12 -7.97 14.21
C ALA A 244 -15.36 -8.70 13.66
N HIS A 245 -15.95 -8.25 12.54
CA HIS A 245 -17.25 -8.70 12.07
C HIS A 245 -17.31 -10.19 11.74
N ALA A 246 -18.22 -10.95 12.37
CA ALA A 246 -18.33 -12.41 12.22
C ALA A 246 -18.70 -12.88 10.80
N GLY A 247 -19.38 -12.04 10.01
CA GLY A 247 -19.75 -12.33 8.62
C GLY A 247 -18.65 -12.09 7.59
N VAL A 248 -17.45 -11.67 8.03
CA VAL A 248 -16.25 -11.49 7.19
C VAL A 248 -15.37 -12.73 7.30
N ASP A 249 -14.99 -13.31 6.16
CA ASP A 249 -14.21 -14.56 6.09
C ASP A 249 -12.69 -14.27 6.02
N LYS A 250 -12.32 -13.09 5.55
CA LYS A 250 -10.93 -12.65 5.44
C LYS A 250 -10.79 -11.15 5.61
N ILE A 251 -9.70 -10.73 6.27
CA ILE A 251 -9.22 -9.35 6.24
C ILE A 251 -7.94 -9.25 5.41
N ALA A 252 -7.94 -8.33 4.46
CA ALA A 252 -6.75 -7.87 3.74
C ALA A 252 -6.40 -6.46 4.24
N PHE A 253 -5.32 -6.35 5.00
CA PHE A 253 -4.91 -5.13 5.67
C PHE A 253 -3.57 -4.63 5.17
N THR A 254 -3.46 -3.33 4.92
CA THR A 254 -2.20 -2.60 4.76
C THR A 254 -2.21 -1.40 5.71
N GLY A 255 -1.16 -1.24 6.51
CA GLY A 255 -1.04 -0.14 7.48
C GLY A 255 0.13 -0.31 8.43
N SER A 256 0.06 0.34 9.61
CA SER A 256 1.12 0.23 10.61
C SER A 256 1.17 -1.15 11.27
N THR A 257 2.36 -1.54 11.74
CA THR A 257 2.55 -2.80 12.49
C THR A 257 1.72 -2.83 13.77
N GLU A 258 1.53 -1.68 14.43
CA GLU A 258 0.70 -1.56 15.63
C GLU A 258 -0.77 -1.90 15.31
N VAL A 259 -1.33 -1.28 14.28
CA VAL A 259 -2.71 -1.58 13.86
C VAL A 259 -2.84 -3.01 13.33
N GLY A 260 -1.81 -3.54 12.65
CA GLY A 260 -1.78 -4.96 12.24
C GLY A 260 -1.95 -5.93 13.41
N LYS A 261 -1.34 -5.65 14.57
CA LYS A 261 -1.54 -6.43 15.80
C LYS A 261 -2.98 -6.32 16.34
N LEU A 262 -3.59 -5.14 16.29
CA LEU A 262 -4.99 -4.96 16.67
C LEU A 262 -5.94 -5.72 15.73
N ILE A 263 -5.66 -5.73 14.42
CA ILE A 263 -6.40 -6.52 13.42
C ILE A 263 -6.31 -8.02 13.73
N LEU A 264 -5.12 -8.51 14.09
CA LEU A 264 -4.90 -9.90 14.47
C LEU A 264 -5.75 -10.28 15.70
N ASP A 265 -5.78 -9.42 16.71
CA ASP A 265 -6.60 -9.63 17.91
C ASP A 265 -8.10 -9.62 17.58
N ALA A 266 -8.56 -8.72 16.72
CA ALA A 266 -9.96 -8.63 16.30
C ALA A 266 -10.39 -9.86 15.49
N ALA A 267 -9.52 -10.41 14.66
CA ALA A 267 -9.81 -11.53 13.76
C ALA A 267 -10.01 -12.88 14.46
N ARG A 268 -9.57 -13.04 15.70
CA ARG A 268 -9.65 -14.32 16.43
C ARG A 268 -11.07 -14.83 16.66
N GLY A 269 -12.09 -13.94 16.62
CA GLY A 269 -13.46 -14.27 16.99
C GLY A 269 -14.10 -15.40 16.15
N ASN A 270 -13.79 -15.45 14.84
CA ASN A 270 -14.26 -16.49 13.92
C ASN A 270 -13.13 -17.16 13.14
N LEU A 271 -11.88 -16.97 13.55
CA LEU A 271 -10.66 -17.52 12.92
C LEU A 271 -10.54 -17.12 11.44
N LYS A 272 -11.02 -15.91 11.06
CA LYS A 272 -10.92 -15.42 9.68
C LYS A 272 -9.48 -15.32 9.23
N LYS A 273 -9.24 -15.54 7.94
CA LYS A 273 -7.89 -15.42 7.37
C LYS A 273 -7.43 -13.97 7.30
N LEU A 274 -6.13 -13.79 7.38
CA LEU A 274 -5.50 -12.47 7.31
C LEU A 274 -4.39 -12.46 6.26
N THR A 275 -4.28 -11.35 5.54
CA THR A 275 -3.04 -10.89 4.93
C THR A 275 -2.71 -9.52 5.50
N LEU A 276 -1.47 -9.34 5.93
CA LEU A 276 -0.99 -8.14 6.62
C LEU A 276 0.24 -7.61 5.87
N GLU A 277 0.09 -6.42 5.29
CA GLU A 277 1.19 -5.66 4.70
C GLU A 277 1.46 -4.46 5.61
N LEU A 278 2.58 -4.51 6.33
CA LEU A 278 2.85 -3.62 7.44
C LEU A 278 4.06 -2.73 7.19
N GLY A 279 4.50 -2.00 8.21
CA GLY A 279 5.59 -1.07 8.13
C GLY A 279 6.94 -1.70 7.77
N GLY A 280 7.90 -0.84 7.45
CA GLY A 280 9.26 -1.23 7.11
C GLY A 280 10.32 -0.26 7.65
N LYS A 281 11.54 -0.75 7.73
CA LYS A 281 12.75 0.05 7.99
C LYS A 281 13.85 -0.44 7.04
N SER A 282 13.57 -0.30 5.74
CA SER A 282 14.33 -0.93 4.67
C SER A 282 15.76 -0.41 4.56
N PRO A 283 16.77 -1.30 4.48
CA PRO A 283 18.14 -0.92 4.21
C PRO A 283 18.35 -0.63 2.71
N ALA A 284 19.07 0.44 2.38
CA ALA A 284 19.68 0.71 1.08
C ALA A 284 21.19 0.64 1.26
N VAL A 285 21.85 -0.29 0.59
CA VAL A 285 23.29 -0.59 0.76
C VAL A 285 24.07 -0.19 -0.46
N VAL A 286 25.09 0.67 -0.31
CA VAL A 286 25.93 1.16 -1.40
C VAL A 286 27.38 0.69 -1.17
N LEU A 287 27.90 -0.14 -2.09
CA LEU A 287 29.28 -0.62 -2.08
C LEU A 287 30.20 0.37 -2.79
N ASP A 288 31.52 0.28 -2.53
CA ASP A 288 32.52 1.22 -3.05
C ASP A 288 32.77 1.14 -4.56
N ASP A 289 32.29 0.06 -5.19
CA ASP A 289 32.31 -0.16 -6.63
C ASP A 289 31.00 0.25 -7.34
N ALA A 290 30.03 0.82 -6.61
CA ALA A 290 28.77 1.27 -7.19
C ALA A 290 28.98 2.43 -8.18
N ASP A 291 28.18 2.44 -9.24
CA ASP A 291 28.05 3.62 -10.09
C ASP A 291 27.33 4.74 -9.30
N LEU A 292 28.07 5.74 -8.86
CA LEU A 292 27.57 6.81 -8.01
C LEU A 292 26.63 7.78 -8.76
N GLU A 293 26.70 7.86 -10.08
CA GLU A 293 25.77 8.67 -10.88
C GLU A 293 24.36 8.04 -10.87
N LEU A 294 24.28 6.72 -10.74
CA LEU A 294 23.04 5.97 -10.57
C LEU A 294 22.65 5.83 -9.10
N ALA A 295 23.59 5.49 -8.23
CA ALA A 295 23.31 5.14 -6.85
C ALA A 295 22.86 6.32 -6.00
N ILE A 296 23.48 7.50 -6.12
CA ILE A 296 23.12 8.68 -5.31
C ILE A 296 21.69 9.14 -5.57
N PRO A 297 21.26 9.44 -6.81
CA PRO A 297 19.85 9.78 -7.06
C PRO A 297 18.90 8.61 -6.74
N GLY A 298 19.35 7.37 -6.95
CA GLY A 298 18.55 6.18 -6.66
C GLY A 298 18.24 6.01 -5.17
N VAL A 299 19.23 6.10 -4.27
CA VAL A 299 18.99 6.02 -2.82
C VAL A 299 18.29 7.26 -2.27
N ALA A 300 18.52 8.43 -2.87
CA ALA A 300 17.79 9.65 -2.52
C ALA A 300 16.29 9.51 -2.88
N ASN A 301 16.00 9.03 -4.09
CA ASN A 301 14.62 8.77 -4.49
C ASN A 301 13.96 7.66 -3.65
N ALA A 302 14.72 6.64 -3.24
CA ALA A 302 14.25 5.55 -2.37
C ALA A 302 13.65 6.05 -1.04
N ILE A 303 14.07 7.21 -0.55
CA ILE A 303 13.55 7.81 0.68
C ILE A 303 12.68 9.04 0.44
N PHE A 304 12.99 9.89 -0.55
CA PHE A 304 12.27 11.16 -0.70
C PHE A 304 11.01 11.05 -1.58
N PHE A 305 10.88 10.00 -2.39
CA PHE A 305 9.64 9.74 -3.14
C PHE A 305 8.42 9.76 -2.21
N ASN A 306 7.34 10.39 -2.64
CA ASN A 306 6.10 10.57 -1.88
C ASN A 306 6.33 11.13 -0.45
N SER A 307 7.31 12.02 -0.30
CA SER A 307 7.71 12.59 1.01
C SER A 307 8.09 11.52 2.04
N GLY A 308 8.69 10.41 1.61
CA GLY A 308 9.10 9.29 2.45
C GLY A 308 7.94 8.46 3.03
N GLN A 309 6.72 8.72 2.60
CA GLN A 309 5.51 8.03 3.06
C GLN A 309 5.28 6.72 2.28
N VAL A 310 6.31 5.88 2.26
CA VAL A 310 6.32 4.61 1.54
C VAL A 310 6.83 3.50 2.46
N CYS A 311 6.08 2.43 2.59
CA CYS A 311 6.42 1.31 3.50
C CYS A 311 7.77 0.66 3.18
N VAL A 312 8.17 0.64 1.89
CA VAL A 312 9.46 0.12 1.45
C VAL A 312 10.57 1.17 1.44
N ALA A 313 10.33 2.42 1.86
CA ALA A 313 11.30 3.51 1.78
C ALA A 313 12.69 3.10 2.31
N GLY A 314 13.75 3.41 1.56
CA GLY A 314 15.15 3.13 1.91
C GLY A 314 15.64 4.02 3.05
N SER A 315 15.01 3.92 4.21
CA SER A 315 15.19 4.84 5.34
C SER A 315 16.47 4.61 6.15
N ARG A 316 17.14 3.44 5.98
CA ARG A 316 18.47 3.16 6.52
C ARG A 316 19.47 3.02 5.37
N LEU A 317 20.28 4.06 5.15
CA LEU A 317 21.34 4.09 4.14
C LEU A 317 22.64 3.59 4.73
N TYR A 318 23.10 2.44 4.27
CA TYR A 318 24.41 1.88 4.61
C TYR A 318 25.37 2.11 3.45
N VAL A 319 26.51 2.74 3.72
CA VAL A 319 27.48 3.08 2.68
C VAL A 319 28.86 2.58 3.08
N GLN A 320 29.55 1.91 2.16
CA GLN A 320 30.90 1.45 2.43
C GLN A 320 31.81 2.65 2.75
N ARG A 321 32.58 2.55 3.84
CA ARG A 321 33.30 3.66 4.49
C ARG A 321 34.09 4.52 3.54
N LYS A 322 34.77 3.91 2.56
CA LYS A 322 35.61 4.59 1.58
C LYS A 322 34.89 5.69 0.77
N ILE A 323 33.60 5.51 0.56
CA ILE A 323 32.77 6.45 -0.25
C ILE A 323 31.67 7.13 0.58
N PHE A 324 31.63 6.92 1.89
CA PHE A 324 30.56 7.39 2.78
C PHE A 324 30.31 8.89 2.65
N ASP A 325 31.35 9.70 2.85
CA ASP A 325 31.21 11.16 2.82
C ASP A 325 30.71 11.67 1.46
N LYS A 326 31.19 11.05 0.35
CA LYS A 326 30.79 11.41 -1.01
C LYS A 326 29.32 11.10 -1.25
N VAL A 327 28.84 9.92 -0.83
CA VAL A 327 27.44 9.52 -1.01
C VAL A 327 26.52 10.36 -0.13
N VAL A 328 26.87 10.57 1.15
CA VAL A 328 26.07 11.41 2.07
C VAL A 328 25.98 12.85 1.57
N ALA A 329 27.09 13.43 1.10
CA ALA A 329 27.10 14.77 0.52
C ALA A 329 26.19 14.85 -0.72
N GLY A 330 26.27 13.87 -1.62
CA GLY A 330 25.43 13.80 -2.83
C GLY A 330 23.94 13.65 -2.52
N VAL A 331 23.57 12.79 -1.57
CA VAL A 331 22.17 12.65 -1.11
C VAL A 331 21.68 13.94 -0.45
N GLY A 332 22.53 14.62 0.34
CA GLY A 332 22.24 15.91 0.93
C GLY A 332 22.05 17.03 -0.10
N GLU A 333 22.83 17.02 -1.18
CA GLU A 333 22.68 17.96 -2.29
C GLU A 333 21.36 17.70 -3.06
N TYR A 334 21.08 16.43 -3.37
CA TYR A 334 19.82 16.04 -3.97
C TYR A 334 18.62 16.52 -3.12
N ALA A 335 18.68 16.31 -1.81
CA ALA A 335 17.64 16.72 -0.87
C ALA A 335 17.39 18.23 -0.92
N ARG A 336 18.45 19.04 -0.93
CA ARG A 336 18.35 20.52 -1.01
C ARG A 336 17.82 21.01 -2.35
N GLY A 337 18.04 20.24 -3.42
CA GLY A 337 17.58 20.57 -4.78
C GLY A 337 16.09 20.32 -5.00
N LEU A 338 15.42 19.54 -4.15
CA LEU A 338 14.00 19.20 -4.31
C LEU A 338 13.09 20.43 -4.07
N LYS A 339 12.25 20.73 -5.06
CA LYS A 339 11.27 21.81 -4.96
C LYS A 339 10.01 21.32 -4.23
N LEU A 340 9.79 21.87 -3.03
CA LEU A 340 8.60 21.65 -2.25
C LEU A 340 7.47 22.56 -2.74
N GLY A 341 6.23 22.02 -2.80
CA GLY A 341 5.08 22.82 -3.24
C GLY A 341 3.76 22.06 -3.25
N HIS A 342 2.72 22.76 -3.69
CA HIS A 342 1.38 22.18 -3.87
C HIS A 342 1.41 21.07 -4.93
N GLY A 343 0.75 19.92 -4.65
CA GLY A 343 0.79 18.77 -5.56
C GLY A 343 0.35 19.06 -7.00
N LEU A 344 -0.61 19.97 -7.19
CA LEU A 344 -1.07 20.37 -8.54
C LEU A 344 -0.13 21.35 -9.25
N ASP A 345 0.88 21.92 -8.59
CA ASP A 345 1.90 22.73 -9.29
C ASP A 345 2.84 21.79 -10.08
N PRO A 346 2.89 21.91 -11.42
CA PRO A 346 3.71 21.00 -12.24
C PRO A 346 5.21 21.08 -11.96
N SER A 347 5.67 22.12 -11.27
CA SER A 347 7.08 22.26 -10.86
C SER A 347 7.39 21.60 -9.50
N THR A 348 6.38 21.12 -8.77
CA THR A 348 6.56 20.47 -7.48
C THR A 348 7.19 19.11 -7.66
N GLN A 349 8.28 18.87 -6.92
CA GLN A 349 8.96 17.58 -6.86
C GLN A 349 8.63 16.82 -5.57
N LEU A 350 8.35 17.54 -4.49
CA LEU A 350 7.99 17.00 -3.18
C LEU A 350 6.76 17.71 -2.62
N GLY A 351 5.69 16.96 -2.38
CA GLY A 351 4.47 17.45 -1.76
C GLY A 351 4.56 17.51 -0.22
N PRO A 352 3.48 17.94 0.45
CA PRO A 352 3.36 17.82 1.91
C PRO A 352 3.25 16.35 2.33
N VAL A 353 3.39 16.09 3.64
CA VAL A 353 2.88 14.86 4.23
C VAL A 353 1.38 14.96 4.45
N VAL A 354 0.71 13.82 4.57
CA VAL A 354 -0.76 13.70 4.51
C VAL A 354 -1.51 14.56 5.53
N SER A 355 -0.94 14.77 6.72
CA SER A 355 -1.61 15.51 7.80
C SER A 355 -0.63 16.21 8.72
N ARG A 356 -1.13 17.14 9.53
CA ARG A 356 -0.37 17.81 10.58
C ARG A 356 0.10 16.82 11.64
N LEU A 357 -0.72 15.83 11.98
CA LEU A 357 -0.36 14.78 12.93
C LEU A 357 0.87 14.00 12.45
N GLN A 358 0.90 13.63 11.17
CA GLN A 358 2.05 12.94 10.58
C GLN A 358 3.30 13.85 10.55
N ALA A 359 3.15 15.13 10.24
CA ALA A 359 4.25 16.09 10.24
C ALA A 359 4.86 16.24 11.64
N ASP A 360 4.03 16.37 12.66
CA ASP A 360 4.47 16.51 14.07
C ASP A 360 5.17 15.22 14.55
N ARG A 361 4.70 14.04 14.13
CA ARG A 361 5.36 12.75 14.40
C ARG A 361 6.76 12.72 13.79
N ILE A 362 6.91 13.10 12.52
CA ILE A 362 8.22 13.13 11.84
C ILE A 362 9.17 14.12 12.53
N ALA A 363 8.70 15.33 12.85
CA ALA A 363 9.49 16.33 13.55
C ALA A 363 9.93 15.82 14.93
N GLY A 364 9.08 15.07 15.63
CA GLY A 364 9.38 14.41 16.89
C GLY A 364 10.55 13.42 16.77
N TYR A 365 10.61 12.61 15.72
CA TYR A 365 11.72 11.70 15.45
C TYR A 365 13.03 12.44 15.17
N VAL A 366 13.02 13.49 14.34
CA VAL A 366 14.20 14.30 14.07
C VAL A 366 14.73 14.93 15.37
N ALA A 367 13.83 15.45 16.22
CA ALA A 367 14.18 15.99 17.52
C ALA A 367 14.75 14.93 18.47
N ALA A 368 14.20 13.70 18.47
CA ALA A 368 14.72 12.58 19.24
C ALA A 368 16.15 12.22 18.80
N GLY A 369 16.40 12.09 17.50
CA GLY A 369 17.74 11.82 16.97
C GLY A 369 18.77 12.85 17.41
N ARG A 370 18.44 14.15 17.36
CA ARG A 370 19.29 15.22 17.87
C ARG A 370 19.58 15.08 19.37
N ARG A 371 18.56 14.77 20.18
CA ARG A 371 18.74 14.56 21.64
C ARG A 371 19.61 13.35 21.95
N GLU A 372 19.54 12.31 21.12
CA GLU A 372 20.34 11.09 21.24
C GLU A 372 21.77 11.25 20.73
N GLY A 373 22.12 12.42 20.14
CA GLY A 373 23.46 12.78 19.68
C GLY A 373 23.71 12.55 18.20
N ALA A 374 22.68 12.32 17.39
CA ALA A 374 22.81 12.25 15.94
C ALA A 374 22.97 13.65 15.31
N THR A 375 23.67 13.72 14.19
CA THR A 375 23.92 14.94 13.42
C THR A 375 22.97 15.03 12.22
N VAL A 376 22.21 16.12 12.13
CA VAL A 376 21.38 16.43 10.95
C VAL A 376 22.22 17.21 9.94
N VAL A 377 22.56 16.58 8.82
CA VAL A 377 23.40 17.15 7.75
C VAL A 377 22.61 18.14 6.89
N THR A 378 21.33 17.86 6.64
CA THR A 378 20.43 18.74 5.90
C THR A 378 18.98 18.51 6.33
N GLY A 379 18.14 19.52 6.14
CA GLY A 379 16.71 19.46 6.45
C GLY A 379 16.40 19.51 7.94
N GLY A 380 15.34 18.83 8.34
CA GLY A 380 14.84 18.73 9.72
C GLY A 380 13.89 19.86 10.12
N GLY A 381 13.45 20.68 9.16
CA GLY A 381 12.47 21.73 9.35
C GLY A 381 11.06 21.29 8.94
N GLN A 382 10.06 21.92 9.56
CA GLN A 382 8.64 21.81 9.25
C GLN A 382 8.16 23.15 8.70
N LEU A 383 7.52 23.16 7.54
CA LEU A 383 7.23 24.35 6.75
C LEU A 383 5.77 24.39 6.28
N GLY A 384 5.40 25.51 5.64
CA GLY A 384 4.10 25.69 4.98
C GLY A 384 2.98 26.18 5.91
N PRO A 385 1.87 26.66 5.33
CA PRO A 385 0.77 27.28 6.09
C PRO A 385 0.04 26.27 7.00
N ALA A 386 -0.13 25.04 6.54
CA ALA A 386 -0.72 23.96 7.32
C ALA A 386 0.32 23.24 8.21
N GLY A 387 1.63 23.56 8.06
CA GLY A 387 2.72 22.89 8.76
C GLY A 387 2.90 21.42 8.38
N THR A 388 2.59 21.07 7.17
CA THR A 388 2.61 19.69 6.64
C THR A 388 3.79 19.40 5.71
N PHE A 389 4.57 20.41 5.37
CA PHE A 389 5.79 20.21 4.58
C PHE A 389 6.96 19.91 5.49
N ILE A 390 7.65 18.81 5.21
CA ILE A 390 8.87 18.40 5.92
C ILE A 390 10.03 18.52 4.95
N GLU A 391 11.09 19.21 5.39
CA GLU A 391 12.32 19.27 4.60
C GLU A 391 12.94 17.88 4.47
N PRO A 392 13.38 17.47 3.25
CA PRO A 392 14.14 16.24 3.06
C PRO A 392 15.36 16.23 3.99
N THR A 393 15.46 15.18 4.82
CA THR A 393 16.36 15.18 5.98
C THR A 393 17.34 14.02 5.90
N VAL A 394 18.63 14.33 6.07
CA VAL A 394 19.73 13.36 6.16
C VAL A 394 20.37 13.44 7.55
N ILE A 395 20.44 12.29 8.24
CA ILE A 395 20.98 12.17 9.59
C ILE A 395 22.17 11.21 9.57
N VAL A 396 23.27 11.59 10.20
CA VAL A 396 24.49 10.80 10.39
C VAL A 396 24.86 10.68 11.87
N ASP A 397 25.98 10.04 12.19
CA ASP A 397 26.46 9.82 13.56
C ASP A 397 25.43 9.07 14.43
N VAL A 398 24.67 8.19 13.80
CA VAL A 398 23.66 7.39 14.46
C VAL A 398 24.22 6.11 15.09
N LYS A 399 23.63 5.69 16.20
CA LYS A 399 23.93 4.42 16.86
C LYS A 399 22.77 3.45 16.67
N PRO A 400 23.01 2.11 16.63
CA PRO A 400 21.97 1.11 16.37
C PRO A 400 20.75 1.18 17.30
N ALA A 401 20.93 1.64 18.55
CA ALA A 401 19.85 1.75 19.53
C ALA A 401 18.99 3.02 19.41
N MET A 402 19.39 3.99 18.60
CA MET A 402 18.66 5.27 18.46
C MET A 402 17.27 5.04 17.84
N GLN A 403 16.30 5.79 18.32
CA GLN A 403 14.91 5.69 17.88
C GLN A 403 14.77 5.91 16.36
N VAL A 404 15.51 6.87 15.78
CA VAL A 404 15.53 7.15 14.34
C VAL A 404 16.07 6.00 13.50
N VAL A 405 16.84 5.07 14.08
CA VAL A 405 17.36 3.87 13.42
C VAL A 405 16.39 2.69 13.53
N ARG A 406 15.73 2.54 14.68
CA ARG A 406 14.88 1.37 15.02
C ARG A 406 13.47 1.48 14.49
N GLU A 407 12.85 2.66 14.58
CA GLU A 407 11.43 2.85 14.32
C GLU A 407 11.15 3.41 12.93
N GLU A 408 9.99 3.09 12.38
CA GLU A 408 9.51 3.62 11.11
C GLU A 408 9.05 5.07 11.29
N ILE A 409 9.74 6.00 10.64
CA ILE A 409 9.43 7.44 10.68
C ILE A 409 8.27 7.79 9.75
N PHE A 410 8.22 7.16 8.59
CA PHE A 410 7.22 7.36 7.53
C PHE A 410 7.18 8.82 7.05
N GLY A 411 8.36 9.35 6.75
CA GLY A 411 8.60 10.72 6.30
C GLY A 411 9.92 10.83 5.56
N PRO A 412 10.26 12.01 4.97
CA PRO A 412 11.44 12.19 4.12
C PRO A 412 12.73 12.29 4.95
N VAL A 413 13.01 11.26 5.75
CA VAL A 413 14.14 11.21 6.69
C VAL A 413 14.93 9.93 6.49
N VAL A 414 16.20 10.05 6.11
CA VAL A 414 17.15 8.93 6.00
C VAL A 414 18.22 9.02 7.09
N VAL A 415 18.55 7.86 7.67
CA VAL A 415 19.71 7.72 8.56
C VAL A 415 20.83 7.00 7.81
N ALA A 416 22.04 7.58 7.79
CA ALA A 416 23.18 7.02 7.09
C ALA A 416 24.24 6.49 8.06
N THR A 417 24.76 5.28 7.78
CA THR A 417 25.74 4.58 8.60
C THR A 417 26.86 4.02 7.71
N PRO A 418 28.13 4.27 8.01
CA PRO A 418 29.24 3.63 7.29
C PRO A 418 29.38 2.17 7.73
N PHE A 419 29.90 1.31 6.81
CA PHE A 419 30.29 -0.06 7.10
C PHE A 419 31.60 -0.41 6.39
N ASP A 420 32.29 -1.47 6.84
CA ASP A 420 33.59 -1.87 6.31
C ASP A 420 33.51 -3.10 5.40
N ASP A 421 32.71 -4.11 5.73
CA ASP A 421 32.61 -5.35 4.95
C ASP A 421 31.19 -5.88 4.80
N LEU A 422 31.02 -6.89 3.91
CA LEU A 422 29.70 -7.45 3.58
C LEU A 422 29.04 -8.20 4.75
N ASN A 423 29.80 -8.76 5.69
CA ASN A 423 29.25 -9.48 6.83
C ASN A 423 28.71 -8.50 7.87
N GLU A 424 29.45 -7.39 8.09
CA GLU A 424 29.00 -6.29 8.95
C GLU A 424 27.68 -5.71 8.44
N VAL A 425 27.62 -5.31 7.16
CA VAL A 425 26.41 -4.71 6.62
C VAL A 425 25.24 -5.69 6.57
N THR A 426 25.50 -6.97 6.38
CA THR A 426 24.46 -8.01 6.46
C THR A 426 23.86 -8.07 7.87
N THR A 427 24.71 -8.00 8.89
CA THR A 427 24.28 -8.00 10.30
C THR A 427 23.45 -6.74 10.59
N LEU A 428 23.96 -5.56 10.25
CA LEU A 428 23.29 -4.28 10.46
C LEU A 428 21.95 -4.18 9.71
N ALA A 429 21.91 -4.63 8.46
CA ALA A 429 20.70 -4.61 7.64
C ALA A 429 19.59 -5.48 8.24
N ASN A 430 19.97 -6.65 8.78
CA ASN A 430 19.03 -7.61 9.37
C ASN A 430 18.67 -7.31 10.84
N ASP A 431 19.41 -6.41 11.52
CA ASP A 431 19.13 -6.01 12.91
C ASP A 431 17.95 -5.00 12.96
N THR A 432 16.78 -5.52 12.73
CA THR A 432 15.50 -4.80 12.79
C THR A 432 14.36 -5.79 12.94
N ASP A 433 13.26 -5.35 13.54
CA ASP A 433 12.02 -6.14 13.63
C ASP A 433 11.29 -6.23 12.28
N TYR A 434 11.64 -5.38 11.33
CA TYR A 434 11.04 -5.31 10.01
C TYR A 434 11.77 -6.21 8.98
N GLY A 435 11.09 -6.48 7.88
CA GLY A 435 11.62 -7.26 6.77
C GLY A 435 10.81 -7.09 5.49
N LEU A 436 10.46 -5.84 5.14
CA LEU A 436 9.63 -5.58 3.96
C LEU A 436 10.47 -5.56 2.69
N ALA A 437 11.46 -4.66 2.62
CA ALA A 437 12.29 -4.52 1.44
C ALA A 437 13.74 -4.19 1.76
N ALA A 438 14.61 -4.28 0.74
CA ALA A 438 16.01 -3.87 0.77
C ALA A 438 16.47 -3.49 -0.63
N SER A 439 17.57 -2.71 -0.75
CA SER A 439 18.26 -2.53 -2.01
C SER A 439 19.78 -2.58 -1.87
N VAL A 440 20.44 -3.01 -2.95
CA VAL A 440 21.91 -3.12 -3.06
C VAL A 440 22.38 -2.39 -4.31
N TRP A 441 23.39 -1.56 -4.16
CA TRP A 441 23.98 -0.77 -5.24
C TRP A 441 25.46 -1.16 -5.39
N THR A 442 25.83 -1.83 -6.49
CA THR A 442 27.17 -2.37 -6.76
C THR A 442 27.30 -2.75 -8.23
N SER A 443 28.50 -2.66 -8.77
CA SER A 443 28.84 -3.21 -10.08
C SER A 443 29.25 -4.70 -10.01
N ASN A 444 29.45 -5.26 -8.81
CA ASN A 444 29.86 -6.64 -8.60
C ASN A 444 28.64 -7.57 -8.45
N LEU A 445 28.37 -8.34 -9.49
CA LEU A 445 27.23 -9.27 -9.53
C LEU A 445 27.25 -10.30 -8.37
N SER A 446 28.42 -10.80 -7.99
CA SER A 446 28.56 -11.78 -6.89
C SER A 446 28.18 -11.15 -5.55
N SER A 447 28.68 -9.92 -5.27
CA SER A 447 28.31 -9.17 -4.06
C SER A 447 26.82 -8.85 -4.03
N ALA A 448 26.24 -8.44 -5.18
CA ALA A 448 24.83 -8.15 -5.30
C ALA A 448 23.95 -9.34 -4.88
N HIS A 449 24.16 -10.52 -5.49
CA HIS A 449 23.38 -11.71 -5.19
C HIS A 449 23.67 -12.29 -3.81
N ARG A 450 24.91 -12.20 -3.31
CA ARG A 450 25.25 -12.60 -1.95
C ARG A 450 24.47 -11.79 -0.91
N LEU A 451 24.41 -10.47 -1.05
CA LEU A 451 23.65 -9.61 -0.16
C LEU A 451 22.14 -9.82 -0.32
N ALA A 452 21.66 -9.92 -1.57
CA ALA A 452 20.24 -10.19 -1.82
C ALA A 452 19.76 -11.48 -1.15
N SER A 453 20.57 -12.54 -1.19
CA SER A 453 20.29 -13.82 -0.51
C SER A 453 20.40 -13.74 1.02
N ALA A 454 21.23 -12.86 1.55
CA ALA A 454 21.50 -12.73 2.98
C ALA A 454 20.48 -11.82 3.70
N PHE A 455 19.83 -10.91 3.00
CA PHE A 455 18.85 -9.98 3.59
C PHE A 455 17.52 -10.69 3.88
N ARG A 456 17.01 -10.51 5.10
CA ARG A 456 15.71 -11.03 5.54
C ARG A 456 14.61 -10.03 5.20
N ALA A 457 14.36 -9.83 3.92
CA ALA A 457 13.37 -8.93 3.35
C ALA A 457 12.55 -9.64 2.27
N GLY A 458 11.27 -9.27 2.16
CA GLY A 458 10.37 -9.87 1.18
C GLY A 458 10.68 -9.49 -0.26
N THR A 459 11.25 -8.29 -0.47
CA THR A 459 11.70 -7.80 -1.78
C THR A 459 13.12 -7.25 -1.66
N VAL A 460 14.01 -7.63 -2.59
CA VAL A 460 15.36 -7.07 -2.68
C VAL A 460 15.61 -6.57 -4.10
N TRP A 461 15.95 -5.32 -4.24
CA TRP A 461 16.32 -4.69 -5.50
C TRP A 461 17.85 -4.58 -5.66
N ILE A 462 18.33 -4.70 -6.88
CA ILE A 462 19.75 -4.52 -7.24
C ILE A 462 19.85 -3.35 -8.22
N ASN A 463 20.61 -2.34 -7.88
CA ASN A 463 20.83 -1.10 -8.66
C ASN A 463 19.52 -0.36 -9.02
N CYS A 464 18.47 -0.56 -8.22
CA CYS A 464 17.21 0.16 -8.27
C CYS A 464 16.54 0.11 -6.90
N HIS A 465 15.42 0.85 -6.74
CA HIS A 465 14.55 0.79 -5.56
C HIS A 465 13.13 1.16 -5.96
N SER A 466 12.12 0.59 -5.28
CA SER A 466 10.69 0.85 -5.52
C SER A 466 10.23 0.55 -6.96
N MET A 467 10.86 -0.44 -7.62
CA MET A 467 10.38 -0.94 -8.89
C MET A 467 9.27 -1.96 -8.64
N PHE A 468 8.03 -1.56 -8.93
CA PHE A 468 6.83 -2.36 -8.76
C PHE A 468 6.27 -2.78 -10.11
N ASP A 469 5.70 -3.97 -10.15
CA ASP A 469 4.95 -4.49 -11.28
C ASP A 469 3.83 -5.38 -10.76
N ALA A 470 2.68 -5.40 -11.42
CA ALA A 470 1.54 -6.20 -11.00
C ALA A 470 1.83 -7.72 -10.97
N SER A 471 2.83 -8.17 -11.73
CA SER A 471 3.29 -9.57 -11.77
C SER A 471 4.29 -9.93 -10.67
N LEU A 472 4.89 -8.93 -10.00
CA LEU A 472 5.89 -9.15 -8.96
C LEU A 472 5.24 -9.20 -7.58
N PRO A 473 5.34 -10.33 -6.85
CA PRO A 473 4.77 -10.41 -5.51
C PRO A 473 5.52 -9.47 -4.55
N ILE A 474 4.75 -8.71 -3.79
CA ILE A 474 5.25 -7.84 -2.73
C ILE A 474 4.69 -8.29 -1.39
N GLY A 475 5.50 -8.20 -0.34
CA GLY A 475 5.06 -8.50 1.02
C GLY A 475 6.20 -8.70 1.99
N GLY A 476 5.88 -8.64 3.28
CA GLY A 476 6.85 -8.63 4.36
C GLY A 476 7.32 -9.98 4.83
N MET A 477 8.41 -9.93 5.61
CA MET A 477 8.89 -10.93 6.55
C MET A 477 8.89 -10.31 7.95
N LYS A 478 9.06 -11.11 9.00
CA LYS A 478 9.12 -10.65 10.41
C LYS A 478 7.85 -9.82 10.75
N GLN A 479 8.02 -8.65 11.43
CA GLN A 479 6.91 -7.78 11.80
C GLN A 479 6.42 -6.85 10.66
N SER A 480 6.95 -7.02 9.44
CA SER A 480 6.36 -6.38 8.24
C SER A 480 5.18 -7.17 7.67
N GLY A 481 4.79 -8.26 8.30
CA GLY A 481 3.55 -8.98 8.00
C GLY A 481 3.75 -10.29 7.23
N TRP A 482 2.65 -10.80 6.69
CA TRP A 482 2.59 -12.04 5.92
C TRP A 482 1.50 -12.01 4.85
N GLY A 483 1.61 -12.91 3.89
CA GLY A 483 0.87 -12.87 2.64
C GLY A 483 1.71 -12.18 1.55
N ARG A 484 1.12 -12.05 0.40
CA ARG A 484 1.69 -11.28 -0.73
C ARG A 484 0.59 -10.55 -1.44
N ASP A 485 0.84 -9.27 -1.71
CA ASP A 485 0.06 -8.50 -2.69
C ASP A 485 0.75 -8.58 -4.05
N SER A 486 0.02 -8.41 -5.13
CA SER A 486 0.49 -8.56 -6.51
C SER A 486 1.06 -9.97 -6.83
N GLY A 487 1.39 -10.21 -8.09
CA GLY A 487 1.84 -11.53 -8.54
C GLY A 487 0.77 -12.62 -8.43
N HIS A 488 1.08 -13.77 -8.98
CA HIS A 488 0.17 -14.93 -8.95
C HIS A 488 -0.22 -15.34 -7.51
N GLN A 489 0.71 -15.25 -6.57
CA GLN A 489 0.50 -15.62 -5.17
C GLN A 489 -0.59 -14.81 -4.46
N ALA A 490 -0.89 -13.60 -4.95
CA ALA A 490 -1.94 -12.78 -4.35
C ALA A 490 -3.33 -13.42 -4.48
N VAL A 491 -3.63 -14.11 -5.59
CA VAL A 491 -4.93 -14.78 -5.80
C VAL A 491 -5.12 -15.91 -4.79
N ASP A 492 -4.06 -16.66 -4.48
CA ASP A 492 -4.12 -17.79 -3.52
C ASP A 492 -4.55 -17.33 -2.12
N ASN A 493 -4.29 -16.07 -1.76
CA ASN A 493 -4.74 -15.50 -0.48
C ASN A 493 -6.27 -15.38 -0.37
N TYR A 494 -6.98 -15.42 -1.49
CA TYR A 494 -8.45 -15.26 -1.58
C TYR A 494 -9.16 -16.57 -1.92
N LEU A 495 -8.42 -17.68 -1.91
CA LEU A 495 -8.91 -19.01 -2.27
C LEU A 495 -8.81 -20.00 -1.09
N GLU A 496 -9.76 -20.92 -1.06
CA GLU A 496 -9.72 -22.13 -0.25
C GLU A 496 -9.38 -23.35 -1.14
N THR A 497 -8.61 -24.26 -0.59
CA THR A 497 -8.32 -25.52 -1.28
C THR A 497 -9.19 -26.63 -0.72
N LYS A 498 -10.09 -27.17 -1.54
CA LYS A 498 -10.93 -28.33 -1.21
C LYS A 498 -10.34 -29.57 -1.83
N THR A 499 -10.14 -30.62 -1.05
CA THR A 499 -9.75 -31.94 -1.58
C THR A 499 -10.99 -32.80 -1.77
N VAL A 500 -11.11 -33.37 -2.97
CA VAL A 500 -12.18 -34.34 -3.29
C VAL A 500 -11.51 -35.69 -3.57
N CYS A 501 -12.03 -36.73 -2.91
CA CYS A 501 -11.54 -38.09 -3.03
C CYS A 501 -12.72 -39.01 -3.34
N ALA A 502 -12.65 -39.76 -4.42
CA ALA A 502 -13.69 -40.68 -4.87
C ALA A 502 -13.14 -42.09 -5.02
N VAL A 503 -13.93 -43.08 -4.64
CA VAL A 503 -13.68 -44.51 -4.97
C VAL A 503 -14.44 -44.79 -6.28
N ILE A 504 -13.73 -45.25 -7.32
CA ILE A 504 -14.22 -45.50 -8.66
C ILE A 504 -13.93 -46.94 -9.12
#